data_256cd73212b768401e87d773e567d0a8
#
_entry.id   256cd73212b768401e87d773e567d0a8
#
_cell.length_a   1.000
_cell.length_b   1.000
_cell.length_c   1.000
_cell.angle_alpha   90.00
_cell.angle_beta   90.00
_cell.angle_gamma   90.00
#
_symmetry.space_group_name_H-M   'P 1'
#
loop_
_entity.id
_entity.type
_entity.pdbx_description
1 polymer ?
#
loop_
_entity_poly.entity_id
_entity_poly.type
_entity_poly.pdbx_seq_one_letter_code
_entity_poly.pdbx_strand_id
1 'polypeptide(L)'
;MINLQVNNKFGFGLMVAAVLFSILGTIGLTTKDSVDSIPTPNVPNSVFFADEPMQSNPLALLINSNAQIDWDRNDVFLVIGDADKKAQCDGLTFIEMVNQNSEVCTSRDNEFAAIGDDNQSGLSWQAKSGEYFVGIGTFSEAPEDFELNIDYEVKMTFSAVGYFVMVILFASGFTLNKYQ
;
A
#
# COMPACT_ATOMS: atom_id res chain seq x y z
N MET A 1 -11.31 45.23 -22.07
CA MET A 1 -10.22 44.47 -22.72
C MET A 1 -9.43 43.80 -21.63
N ILE A 2 -9.60 42.49 -21.44
CA ILE A 2 -8.88 41.68 -20.45
C ILE A 2 -7.49 41.44 -21.02
N ASN A 3 -6.45 41.82 -20.25
CA ASN A 3 -5.05 41.80 -20.65
C ASN A 3 -4.57 40.38 -20.99
N LEU A 4 -4.47 40.08 -22.27
CA LEU A 4 -4.06 38.79 -22.85
C LEU A 4 -2.58 38.43 -22.59
N GLN A 5 -1.75 39.37 -22.08
CA GLN A 5 -0.34 39.09 -21.76
C GLN A 5 -0.10 38.13 -20.57
N VAL A 6 -1.10 37.89 -19.73
CA VAL A 6 -0.98 36.96 -18.60
C VAL A 6 -0.99 35.50 -19.05
N ASN A 7 -1.67 35.21 -20.16
CA ASN A 7 -1.92 33.85 -20.62
C ASN A 7 -0.68 33.13 -21.17
N ASN A 8 0.25 33.84 -21.82
CA ASN A 8 1.45 33.23 -22.42
C ASN A 8 2.39 32.65 -21.33
N LYS A 9 2.61 33.41 -20.24
CA LYS A 9 3.39 32.95 -19.08
C LYS A 9 2.70 31.77 -18.38
N PHE A 10 1.36 31.77 -18.34
CA PHE A 10 0.58 30.70 -17.74
C PHE A 10 0.67 29.41 -18.57
N GLY A 11 0.52 29.50 -19.90
CA GLY A 11 0.68 28.33 -20.80
C GLY A 11 2.07 27.71 -20.73
N PHE A 12 3.12 28.53 -20.71
CA PHE A 12 4.47 28.05 -20.51
C PHE A 12 4.68 27.38 -19.14
N GLY A 13 4.14 27.99 -18.08
CA GLY A 13 4.17 27.43 -16.72
C GLY A 13 3.52 26.05 -16.64
N LEU A 14 2.37 25.85 -17.31
CA LEU A 14 1.69 24.54 -17.36
C LEU A 14 2.55 23.48 -18.07
N MET A 15 3.20 23.82 -19.19
CA MET A 15 4.07 22.87 -19.89
C MET A 15 5.26 22.47 -19.02
N VAL A 16 5.92 23.42 -18.37
CA VAL A 16 7.05 23.15 -17.47
C VAL A 16 6.61 22.28 -16.30
N ALA A 17 5.48 22.61 -15.67
CA ALA A 17 4.93 21.81 -14.57
C ALA A 17 4.62 20.38 -15.00
N ALA A 18 3.96 20.19 -16.15
CA ALA A 18 3.64 18.86 -16.66
C ALA A 18 4.90 18.01 -16.89
N VAL A 19 5.98 18.60 -17.43
CA VAL A 19 7.26 17.90 -17.63
C VAL A 19 7.91 17.54 -16.29
N LEU A 20 7.98 18.49 -15.35
CA LEU A 20 8.58 18.25 -14.03
C LEU A 20 7.83 17.15 -13.25
N PHE A 21 6.49 17.22 -13.21
CA PHE A 21 5.69 16.18 -12.56
C PHE A 21 5.81 14.83 -13.26
N SER A 22 5.91 14.78 -14.59
CA SER A 22 6.15 13.53 -15.32
C SER A 22 7.48 12.89 -14.95
N ILE A 23 8.54 13.69 -14.78
CA ILE A 23 9.86 13.20 -14.35
C ILE A 23 9.76 12.67 -12.90
N LEU A 24 9.15 13.43 -11.99
CA LEU A 24 8.96 13.00 -10.60
C LEU A 24 8.10 11.74 -10.51
N GLY A 25 7.02 11.65 -11.29
CA GLY A 25 6.16 10.48 -11.35
C GLY A 25 6.86 9.23 -11.90
N THR A 26 7.89 9.40 -12.75
CA THR A 26 8.71 8.29 -13.29
C THR A 26 9.76 7.82 -12.29
N ILE A 27 10.48 8.73 -11.65
CA ILE A 27 11.47 8.41 -10.62
C ILE A 27 10.77 7.77 -9.42
N GLY A 28 9.60 8.32 -9.07
CA GLY A 28 8.82 7.94 -7.90
C GLY A 28 9.32 8.62 -6.62
N LEU A 29 8.47 8.56 -5.61
CA LEU A 29 8.79 8.97 -4.24
C LEU A 29 8.81 7.71 -3.38
N THR A 30 9.88 7.54 -2.62
CA THR A 30 10.03 6.40 -1.71
C THR A 30 10.04 6.91 -0.28
N THR A 31 9.20 6.30 0.56
CA THR A 31 9.16 6.53 2.01
C THR A 31 9.50 5.21 2.69
N LYS A 32 10.34 5.25 3.71
CA LYS A 32 10.69 4.10 4.56
C LYS A 32 10.40 4.44 6.00
N ASP A 33 9.91 3.44 6.73
CA ASP A 33 9.69 3.55 8.18
C ASP A 33 9.75 2.15 8.80
N SER A 34 9.77 2.07 10.14
CA SER A 34 9.80 0.82 10.89
C SER A 34 8.84 0.86 12.06
N VAL A 35 8.36 -0.31 12.45
CA VAL A 35 7.57 -0.52 13.66
C VAL A 35 8.24 -1.61 14.47
N ASP A 36 8.69 -1.25 15.67
CA ASP A 36 9.40 -2.16 16.55
C ASP A 36 8.50 -2.69 17.66
N SER A 37 8.89 -3.83 18.24
CA SER A 37 8.28 -4.39 19.44
C SER A 37 6.78 -4.69 19.31
N ILE A 38 6.36 -5.23 18.16
CA ILE A 38 4.98 -5.65 17.95
C ILE A 38 4.77 -6.99 18.66
N PRO A 39 3.75 -7.11 19.55
CA PRO A 39 3.44 -8.38 20.18
C PRO A 39 2.93 -9.40 19.16
N THR A 40 3.52 -10.59 19.17
CA THR A 40 3.08 -11.66 18.27
C THR A 40 1.96 -12.49 18.89
N PRO A 41 0.96 -12.90 18.07
CA PRO A 41 -0.12 -13.74 18.58
C PRO A 41 0.38 -15.14 18.98
N ASN A 42 -0.19 -15.70 20.04
CA ASN A 42 0.18 -17.02 20.56
C ASN A 42 -0.81 -18.12 20.11
N VAL A 43 -1.52 -17.93 19.01
CA VAL A 43 -2.40 -18.94 18.42
C VAL A 43 -1.84 -19.33 17.06
N PRO A 44 -1.22 -20.51 16.93
CA PRO A 44 -0.59 -20.93 15.68
C PRO A 44 -1.55 -20.97 14.50
N ASN A 45 -1.05 -20.57 13.34
CA ASN A 45 -1.77 -20.51 12.07
C ASN A 45 -3.01 -19.62 12.03
N SER A 46 -3.21 -18.74 13.02
CA SER A 46 -4.32 -17.77 13.03
C SER A 46 -3.81 -16.37 12.81
N VAL A 47 -4.57 -15.59 12.03
CA VAL A 47 -4.27 -14.20 11.73
C VAL A 47 -4.98 -13.28 12.72
N PHE A 48 -4.25 -12.31 13.23
CA PHE A 48 -4.76 -11.22 14.06
C PHE A 48 -4.46 -9.89 13.36
N PHE A 49 -5.50 -9.12 13.10
CA PHE A 49 -5.37 -7.85 12.41
C PHE A 49 -5.12 -6.69 13.37
N ALA A 50 -4.36 -5.71 12.91
CA ALA A 50 -4.24 -4.42 13.57
C ALA A 50 -5.62 -3.74 13.68
N ASP A 51 -5.82 -2.95 14.75
CA ASP A 51 -7.07 -2.23 14.95
C ASP A 51 -7.23 -1.07 13.97
N GLU A 52 -6.13 -0.41 13.63
CA GLU A 52 -6.12 0.73 12.72
C GLU A 52 -5.83 0.31 11.28
N PRO A 53 -6.58 0.86 10.30
CA PRO A 53 -6.31 0.59 8.90
C PRO A 53 -5.00 1.25 8.45
N MET A 54 -4.33 0.64 7.49
CA MET A 54 -3.24 1.30 6.77
C MET A 54 -3.77 2.54 6.05
N GLN A 55 -2.88 3.52 5.84
CA GLN A 55 -3.25 4.70 5.07
C GLN A 55 -3.72 4.31 3.67
N SER A 56 -4.97 4.64 3.37
CA SER A 56 -5.54 4.41 2.05
C SER A 56 -4.84 5.27 1.00
N ASN A 57 -4.81 4.80 -0.25
CA ASN A 57 -4.37 5.61 -1.38
C ASN A 57 -5.58 6.27 -2.07
N PRO A 58 -6.02 7.48 -1.64
CA PRO A 58 -7.17 8.14 -2.25
C PRO A 58 -6.90 8.56 -3.70
N LEU A 59 -5.64 8.58 -4.12
CA LEU A 59 -5.21 8.90 -5.48
C LEU A 59 -4.82 7.63 -6.27
N ALA A 60 -5.29 6.45 -5.88
CA ALA A 60 -4.95 5.17 -6.52
C ALA A 60 -5.22 5.14 -8.04
N LEU A 61 -6.13 5.99 -8.54
CA LEU A 61 -6.34 6.17 -9.98
C LEU A 61 -5.14 6.85 -10.67
N LEU A 62 -4.48 7.79 -10.00
CA LEU A 62 -3.39 8.62 -10.56
C LEU A 62 -2.00 8.15 -10.13
N ILE A 63 -1.91 7.50 -8.97
CA ILE A 63 -0.67 7.12 -8.31
C ILE A 63 -0.72 5.64 -7.94
N ASN A 64 0.25 4.88 -8.40
CA ASN A 64 0.52 3.53 -7.92
C ASN A 64 1.38 3.63 -6.66
N SER A 65 0.94 3.02 -5.58
CA SER A 65 1.71 2.88 -4.34
C SER A 65 2.03 1.40 -4.13
N ASN A 66 3.30 1.04 -4.19
CA ASN A 66 3.77 -0.31 -3.94
C ASN A 66 4.47 -0.32 -2.58
N ALA A 67 3.97 -1.14 -1.68
CA ALA A 67 4.57 -1.39 -0.37
C ALA A 67 5.37 -2.68 -0.42
N GLN A 68 6.58 -2.63 0.12
CA GLN A 68 7.39 -3.79 0.48
C GLN A 68 7.51 -3.79 1.99
N ILE A 69 7.17 -4.92 2.61
CA ILE A 69 7.15 -5.10 4.06
C ILE A 69 8.06 -6.28 4.38
N ASP A 70 9.08 -6.02 5.18
CA ASP A 70 10.05 -7.01 5.62
C ASP A 70 9.96 -7.15 7.14
N TRP A 71 10.27 -8.34 7.68
CA TRP A 71 10.24 -8.60 9.12
C TRP A 71 11.38 -9.53 9.52
N ASP A 72 11.72 -9.52 10.80
CA ASP A 72 12.93 -10.17 11.33
C ASP A 72 12.76 -11.65 11.73
N ARG A 73 11.54 -12.22 11.61
CA ARG A 73 11.22 -13.57 12.13
C ARG A 73 10.72 -14.51 11.04
N ASN A 74 11.28 -15.72 11.02
CA ASN A 74 10.92 -16.79 10.07
C ASN A 74 9.73 -17.68 10.52
N ASP A 75 9.29 -17.57 11.77
CA ASP A 75 8.12 -18.26 12.32
C ASP A 75 6.85 -17.42 12.25
N VAL A 76 6.91 -16.23 11.64
CA VAL A 76 5.81 -15.28 11.45
C VAL A 76 5.49 -15.16 9.97
N PHE A 77 4.21 -15.03 9.66
CA PHE A 77 3.72 -14.61 8.36
C PHE A 77 2.87 -13.33 8.49
N LEU A 78 2.90 -12.52 7.44
CA LEU A 78 2.12 -11.29 7.36
C LEU A 78 1.08 -11.38 6.25
N VAL A 79 -0.05 -10.75 6.47
CA VAL A 79 -1.13 -10.67 5.47
C VAL A 79 -1.66 -9.24 5.36
N ILE A 80 -2.24 -8.93 4.21
CA ILE A 80 -3.05 -7.73 4.02
C ILE A 80 -4.48 -8.17 3.75
N GLY A 81 -5.42 -7.72 4.57
CA GLY A 81 -6.85 -7.95 4.41
C GLY A 81 -7.60 -6.64 4.24
N ASP A 82 -8.73 -6.67 3.54
CA ASP A 82 -9.70 -5.58 3.55
C ASP A 82 -10.58 -5.63 4.81
N ALA A 83 -11.49 -4.67 4.94
CA ALA A 83 -12.37 -4.56 6.10
C ALA A 83 -13.29 -5.79 6.27
N ASP A 84 -13.75 -6.38 5.16
CA ASP A 84 -14.63 -7.56 5.20
C ASP A 84 -13.84 -8.78 5.68
N LYS A 85 -12.61 -8.95 5.19
CA LYS A 85 -11.73 -10.03 5.61
C LYS A 85 -11.30 -9.90 7.08
N LYS A 86 -10.98 -8.69 7.52
CA LYS A 86 -10.74 -8.42 8.94
C LYS A 86 -11.94 -8.82 9.78
N ALA A 87 -13.16 -8.36 9.42
CA ALA A 87 -14.36 -8.67 10.16
C ALA A 87 -14.65 -10.18 10.21
N GLN A 88 -14.36 -10.92 9.14
CA GLN A 88 -14.47 -12.37 9.09
C GLN A 88 -13.52 -13.03 10.11
N CYS A 89 -12.26 -12.61 10.12
CA CYS A 89 -11.24 -13.20 11.00
C CYS A 89 -11.48 -12.85 12.48
N ASP A 90 -11.83 -11.61 12.77
CA ASP A 90 -12.15 -11.16 14.12
C ASP A 90 -13.42 -11.83 14.67
N GLY A 91 -14.31 -12.29 13.80
CA GLY A 91 -15.53 -13.01 14.15
C GLY A 91 -15.34 -14.49 14.47
N LEU A 92 -14.15 -15.07 14.23
CA LEU A 92 -13.88 -16.47 14.51
C LEU A 92 -13.84 -16.75 16.01
N THR A 93 -14.49 -17.84 16.42
CA THR A 93 -14.36 -18.35 17.79
C THR A 93 -13.00 -19.02 17.99
N PHE A 94 -12.53 -19.13 19.23
CA PHE A 94 -11.28 -19.81 19.56
C PHE A 94 -11.22 -21.26 19.01
N ILE A 95 -12.34 -21.98 19.02
CA ILE A 95 -12.42 -23.34 18.47
C ILE A 95 -12.21 -23.35 16.96
N GLU A 96 -12.74 -22.37 16.26
CA GLU A 96 -12.54 -22.24 14.81
C GLU A 96 -11.10 -21.87 14.47
N MET A 97 -10.47 -20.97 15.26
CA MET A 97 -9.08 -20.57 15.10
C MET A 97 -8.11 -21.75 15.28
N VAL A 98 -8.31 -22.60 16.29
CA VAL A 98 -7.42 -23.76 16.54
C VAL A 98 -7.73 -24.97 15.67
N ASN A 99 -8.74 -24.91 14.81
CA ASN A 99 -9.06 -25.99 13.87
C ASN A 99 -8.04 -26.04 12.73
N GLN A 100 -7.06 -26.92 12.85
CA GLN A 100 -5.97 -27.09 11.89
C GLN A 100 -6.43 -27.47 10.46
N ASN A 101 -7.67 -27.89 10.27
CA ASN A 101 -8.25 -28.19 8.96
C ASN A 101 -8.92 -26.95 8.31
N SER A 102 -9.05 -25.84 9.03
CA SER A 102 -9.54 -24.59 8.46
C SER A 102 -8.44 -23.94 7.63
N GLU A 103 -8.81 -23.44 6.45
CA GLU A 103 -7.95 -22.56 5.65
C GLU A 103 -8.30 -21.09 5.86
N VAL A 104 -9.45 -20.82 6.48
CA VAL A 104 -9.96 -19.45 6.71
C VAL A 104 -9.09 -18.77 7.76
N CYS A 105 -8.63 -17.56 7.45
CA CYS A 105 -7.80 -16.72 8.32
C CYS A 105 -6.49 -17.37 8.76
N THR A 106 -5.90 -18.17 7.87
CA THR A 106 -4.59 -18.80 8.05
C THR A 106 -3.62 -18.37 6.96
N SER A 107 -2.34 -18.76 7.05
CA SER A 107 -1.35 -18.52 5.98
C SER A 107 -1.71 -19.13 4.62
N ARG A 108 -2.68 -20.05 4.57
CA ARG A 108 -3.17 -20.72 3.35
C ARG A 108 -4.43 -20.08 2.77
N ASP A 109 -4.95 -19.06 3.40
CA ASP A 109 -6.16 -18.37 2.96
C ASP A 109 -5.86 -17.45 1.77
N ASN A 110 -6.35 -17.82 0.60
CA ASN A 110 -6.12 -17.12 -0.66
C ASN A 110 -7.05 -15.89 -0.87
N GLU A 111 -7.91 -15.57 0.08
CA GLU A 111 -8.79 -14.40 0.02
C GLU A 111 -8.13 -13.13 0.56
N PHE A 112 -6.95 -13.21 1.14
CA PHE A 112 -6.19 -12.02 1.50
C PHE A 112 -5.74 -11.23 0.27
N ALA A 113 -5.66 -9.91 0.40
CA ALA A 113 -5.18 -9.04 -0.67
C ALA A 113 -3.69 -9.26 -0.98
N ALA A 114 -2.90 -9.66 0.03
CA ALA A 114 -1.52 -10.12 -0.11
C ALA A 114 -1.15 -11.01 1.08
N ILE A 115 -0.21 -11.93 0.86
CA ILE A 115 0.35 -12.83 1.86
C ILE A 115 1.87 -12.85 1.70
N GLY A 116 2.59 -12.75 2.81
CA GLY A 116 4.01 -13.01 2.92
C GLY A 116 4.24 -14.11 3.96
N ASP A 117 4.69 -15.26 3.52
CA ASP A 117 4.92 -16.45 4.35
C ASP A 117 6.41 -16.71 4.58
N ASP A 118 7.28 -15.91 3.99
CA ASP A 118 8.74 -16.01 4.11
C ASP A 118 9.34 -14.61 4.37
N ASN A 119 10.01 -14.45 5.50
CA ASN A 119 10.66 -13.20 5.89
C ASN A 119 11.87 -12.83 5.00
N GLN A 120 12.43 -13.77 4.25
CA GLN A 120 13.53 -13.46 3.31
C GLN A 120 13.01 -12.81 2.03
N SER A 121 11.81 -13.15 1.61
CA SER A 121 11.14 -12.57 0.43
C SER A 121 10.31 -11.34 0.78
N GLY A 122 9.90 -11.21 2.03
CA GLY A 122 9.00 -10.17 2.50
C GLY A 122 7.61 -10.26 1.90
N LEU A 123 6.79 -9.23 2.13
CA LEU A 123 5.46 -9.08 1.56
C LEU A 123 5.42 -7.88 0.64
N SER A 124 5.08 -8.11 -0.63
CA SER A 124 4.90 -7.04 -1.62
C SER A 124 3.42 -6.84 -1.90
N TRP A 125 2.96 -5.59 -1.81
CA TRP A 125 1.56 -5.25 -2.01
C TRP A 125 1.39 -3.92 -2.73
N GLN A 126 0.47 -3.90 -3.72
CA GLN A 126 0.06 -2.67 -4.39
C GLN A 126 -1.17 -2.09 -3.68
N ALA A 127 -0.98 -0.96 -3.00
CA ALA A 127 -2.04 -0.26 -2.29
C ALA A 127 -3.12 0.23 -3.25
N LYS A 128 -4.35 -0.24 -3.03
CA LYS A 128 -5.56 0.18 -3.75
C LYS A 128 -6.32 1.23 -2.94
N SER A 129 -7.36 1.81 -3.53
CA SER A 129 -8.34 2.59 -2.76
C SER A 129 -9.16 1.65 -1.87
N GLY A 130 -9.43 2.04 -0.63
CA GLY A 130 -10.17 1.25 0.34
C GLY A 130 -9.46 1.21 1.68
N GLU A 131 -10.06 0.54 2.65
CA GLU A 131 -9.48 0.28 3.96
C GLU A 131 -8.84 -1.10 3.97
N TYR A 132 -7.56 -1.15 4.30
CA TYR A 132 -6.78 -2.37 4.38
C TYR A 132 -6.07 -2.42 5.72
N PHE A 133 -5.91 -3.62 6.25
CA PHE A 133 -5.32 -3.89 7.55
C PHE A 133 -4.16 -4.87 7.41
N VAL A 134 -3.12 -4.66 8.19
CA VAL A 134 -2.04 -5.64 8.34
C VAL A 134 -2.49 -6.68 9.35
N GLY A 135 -2.38 -7.94 9.00
CA GLY A 135 -2.57 -9.08 9.88
C GLY A 135 -1.26 -9.81 10.12
N ILE A 136 -1.09 -10.30 11.33
CA ILE A 136 0.07 -11.06 11.77
C ILE A 136 -0.40 -12.43 12.22
N GLY A 137 0.32 -13.48 11.78
CA GLY A 137 0.13 -14.84 12.28
C GLY A 137 1.46 -15.53 12.53
N THR A 138 1.43 -16.58 13.33
CA THR A 138 2.61 -17.41 13.62
C THR A 138 2.40 -18.82 13.11
N PHE A 139 3.45 -19.48 12.60
CA PHE A 139 3.40 -20.88 12.19
C PHE A 139 3.44 -21.87 13.38
N SER A 140 3.98 -21.43 14.52
CA SER A 140 4.12 -22.20 15.74
C SER A 140 3.78 -21.35 16.96
N GLU A 141 3.60 -21.98 18.13
CA GLU A 141 3.46 -21.24 19.38
C GLU A 141 4.70 -20.35 19.59
N ALA A 142 4.46 -19.06 19.72
CA ALA A 142 5.51 -18.10 20.05
C ALA A 142 5.82 -18.18 21.56
N PRO A 143 7.09 -18.06 21.99
CA PRO A 143 7.40 -17.84 23.40
C PRO A 143 6.71 -16.56 23.91
N GLU A 144 6.33 -16.56 25.21
CA GLU A 144 5.87 -15.35 25.88
C GLU A 144 6.95 -14.27 25.75
N ASP A 145 6.53 -13.02 25.53
CA ASP A 145 7.39 -11.83 25.37
C ASP A 145 8.22 -11.78 24.06
N PHE A 146 7.83 -12.48 23.02
CA PHE A 146 8.50 -12.41 21.74
C PHE A 146 7.96 -11.26 20.88
N GLU A 147 8.83 -10.34 20.55
CA GLU A 147 8.53 -9.14 19.78
C GLU A 147 8.88 -9.34 18.29
N LEU A 148 8.14 -8.65 17.43
CA LEU A 148 8.35 -8.60 15.99
C LEU A 148 8.75 -7.19 15.59
N ASN A 149 9.78 -7.06 14.75
CA ASN A 149 10.13 -5.81 14.12
C ASN A 149 9.80 -5.87 12.63
N ILE A 150 9.15 -4.83 12.14
CA ILE A 150 8.70 -4.70 10.76
C ILE A 150 9.33 -3.45 10.16
N ASP A 151 10.02 -3.61 9.05
CA ASP A 151 10.48 -2.53 8.18
C ASP A 151 9.58 -2.45 6.96
N TYR A 152 9.20 -1.25 6.54
CA TYR A 152 8.43 -1.09 5.31
C TYR A 152 8.92 0.05 4.44
N GLU A 153 8.83 -0.18 3.14
CA GLU A 153 9.15 0.77 2.09
C GLU A 153 7.93 0.96 1.19
N VAL A 154 7.47 2.20 1.01
CA VAL A 154 6.38 2.54 0.09
C VAL A 154 6.94 3.38 -1.05
N LYS A 155 6.85 2.85 -2.27
CA LYS A 155 7.23 3.53 -3.50
C LYS A 155 5.98 3.99 -4.25
N MET A 156 5.87 5.30 -4.47
CA MET A 156 4.79 5.94 -5.20
C MET A 156 5.25 6.39 -6.57
N THR A 157 4.55 5.98 -7.65
CA THR A 157 4.82 6.37 -9.03
C THR A 157 3.51 6.74 -9.73
N PHE A 158 3.57 7.46 -10.84
CA PHE A 158 2.35 7.73 -11.60
C PHE A 158 1.80 6.46 -12.25
N SER A 159 0.47 6.35 -12.23
CA SER A 159 -0.27 5.38 -13.04
C SER A 159 -0.34 5.85 -14.51
N ALA A 160 -0.82 4.97 -15.40
CA ALA A 160 -1.09 5.35 -16.79
C ALA A 160 -2.05 6.55 -16.88
N VAL A 161 -3.06 6.61 -16.00
CA VAL A 161 -4.02 7.74 -15.93
C VAL A 161 -3.32 9.01 -15.46
N GLY A 162 -2.40 8.91 -14.50
CA GLY A 162 -1.58 10.02 -14.04
C GLY A 162 -0.77 10.63 -15.18
N TYR A 163 -0.10 9.81 -15.98
CA TYR A 163 0.62 10.29 -17.18
C TYR A 163 -0.32 10.90 -18.23
N PHE A 164 -1.50 10.31 -18.44
CA PHE A 164 -2.48 10.87 -19.38
C PHE A 164 -2.94 12.28 -18.96
N VAL A 165 -3.14 12.52 -17.67
CA VAL A 165 -3.44 13.86 -17.12
C VAL A 165 -2.28 14.82 -17.40
N MET A 166 -1.02 14.40 -17.26
CA MET A 166 0.14 15.25 -17.58
C MET A 166 0.20 15.59 -19.07
N VAL A 167 -0.14 14.65 -19.96
CA VAL A 167 -0.23 14.92 -21.41
C VAL A 167 -1.29 15.97 -21.72
N ILE A 168 -2.48 15.89 -21.10
CA ILE A 168 -3.55 16.87 -21.27
C ILE A 168 -3.09 18.26 -20.77
N LEU A 169 -2.44 18.33 -19.62
CA LEU A 169 -1.91 19.59 -19.08
C LEU A 169 -0.87 20.22 -20.00
N PHE A 170 0.04 19.40 -20.54
CA PHE A 170 1.03 19.86 -21.50
C PHE A 170 0.40 20.39 -22.80
N ALA A 171 -0.56 19.64 -23.38
CA ALA A 171 -1.27 20.04 -24.59
C ALA A 171 -2.08 21.32 -24.38
N SER A 172 -2.73 21.46 -23.23
CA SER A 172 -3.46 22.67 -22.86
C SER A 172 -2.52 23.87 -22.72
N GLY A 173 -1.37 23.70 -22.08
CA GLY A 173 -0.34 24.74 -21.98
C GLY A 173 0.21 25.15 -23.36
N PHE A 174 0.43 24.18 -24.25
CA PHE A 174 0.90 24.43 -25.61
C PHE A 174 -0.11 25.21 -26.45
N THR A 175 -1.41 24.85 -26.39
CA THR A 175 -2.46 25.58 -27.10
C THR A 175 -2.61 27.01 -26.59
N LEU A 176 -2.60 27.21 -25.28
CA LEU A 176 -2.62 28.56 -24.67
C LEU A 176 -1.40 29.41 -25.08
N ASN A 177 -0.25 28.79 -25.28
CA ASN A 177 0.96 29.51 -25.69
C ASN A 177 1.00 29.82 -27.21
N LYS A 178 0.35 29.01 -28.06
CA LYS A 178 0.38 29.12 -29.51
C LYS A 178 -0.66 30.09 -30.08
N TYR A 179 -1.84 30.16 -29.49
CA TYR A 179 -2.99 30.92 -30.03
C TYR A 179 -3.12 32.34 -29.43
N GLN A 180 -2.04 32.88 -28.95
CA GLN A 180 -1.86 34.26 -28.51
C GLN A 180 -0.72 34.95 -29.24
#